data_09a5603109ae0d1bbe577af586eda39d
#
_entry.id   09a5603109ae0d1bbe577af586eda39d
#
_cell.length_a   1.000
_cell.length_b   1.000
_cell.length_c   1.000
_cell.angle_alpha   90.00
_cell.angle_beta   90.00
_cell.angle_gamma   90.00
#
_symmetry.space_group_name_H-M   'P 1'
#
loop_
_entity.id
_entity.type
_entity.pdbx_description
1 polymer ?
#
loop_
_entity_poly.entity_id
_entity_poly.type
_entity_poly.pdbx_seq_one_letter_code
_entity_poly.pdbx_strand_id
1 'polypeptide(L)'
;MKKLFKYASVALAAVMAISTVSCSDDSHEYEPASPESGDQVYFSTETATNYIAKANESKVSIPIYRIKADAASSVPITVTDEKGNFSGPSTVNFDAGKTEANIDLTYDFEKVGYDNYSTILLSIADPAYTTVYGISNLTVKVGIPAPWTSLGNGTFKETWWSGATYTKEVQQNDNDSQTYRVVDPFSDKGNYVDGAEYFQFRIYKAGHAGAELPLDILERRLRVFHRIMQHGRGQ
;
A
#
# COMPACT_ATOMS: atom_id res chain seq x y z
N MET A 1 25.67 27.47 -72.44
CA MET A 1 24.62 27.71 -71.43
C MET A 1 23.36 26.84 -71.60
N LYS A 2 22.85 26.56 -72.81
CA LYS A 2 21.64 25.73 -73.03
C LYS A 2 21.72 24.27 -72.61
N LYS A 3 22.90 23.66 -72.50
CA LYS A 3 23.07 22.27 -72.06
C LYS A 3 23.07 22.12 -70.52
N LEU A 4 23.51 23.14 -69.82
CA LEU A 4 23.54 23.13 -68.35
C LEU A 4 22.12 23.18 -67.77
N PHE A 5 21.21 23.93 -68.42
CA PHE A 5 19.80 24.02 -67.98
C PHE A 5 19.03 22.69 -68.15
N LYS A 6 19.37 21.88 -69.12
CA LYS A 6 18.72 20.55 -69.34
C LYS A 6 19.07 19.57 -68.20
N TYR A 7 20.30 19.59 -67.74
CA TYR A 7 20.72 18.70 -66.65
C TYR A 7 20.25 19.20 -65.30
N ALA A 8 20.14 20.52 -65.09
CA ALA A 8 19.60 21.09 -63.88
C ALA A 8 18.09 20.77 -63.68
N SER A 9 17.30 20.78 -64.77
CA SER A 9 15.89 20.42 -64.74
C SER A 9 15.65 18.92 -64.44
N VAL A 10 16.50 18.06 -65.06
CA VAL A 10 16.42 16.60 -64.73
C VAL A 10 16.86 16.27 -63.33
N ALA A 11 17.89 16.94 -62.82
CA ALA A 11 18.32 16.76 -61.42
C ALA A 11 17.27 17.27 -60.40
N LEU A 12 16.60 18.38 -60.71
CA LEU A 12 15.54 18.90 -59.85
C LEU A 12 14.29 18.00 -59.82
N ALA A 13 13.93 17.41 -60.99
CA ALA A 13 12.85 16.43 -61.09
C ALA A 13 13.15 15.12 -60.31
N ALA A 14 14.42 14.66 -60.35
CA ALA A 14 14.86 13.49 -59.60
C ALA A 14 14.83 13.72 -58.06
N VAL A 15 15.18 14.92 -57.60
CA VAL A 15 15.12 15.27 -56.17
C VAL A 15 13.67 15.37 -55.66
N MET A 16 12.75 15.89 -56.50
CA MET A 16 11.33 15.90 -56.10
C MET A 16 10.68 14.51 -56.10
N ALA A 17 11.15 13.58 -56.91
CA ALA A 17 10.66 12.22 -56.95
C ALA A 17 11.09 11.38 -55.70
N ILE A 18 12.21 11.75 -55.05
CA ILE A 18 12.70 11.08 -53.85
C ILE A 18 11.99 11.61 -52.58
N SER A 19 11.49 12.84 -52.61
CA SER A 19 10.80 13.43 -51.43
C SER A 19 9.34 12.98 -51.27
N THR A 20 8.79 12.23 -52.22
CA THR A 20 7.41 11.69 -52.11
C THR A 20 7.35 10.24 -51.61
N VAL A 21 8.50 9.61 -51.34
CA VAL A 21 8.55 8.22 -50.83
C VAL A 21 8.75 8.17 -49.30
N SER A 22 8.74 9.32 -48.65
CA SER A 22 8.91 9.39 -47.16
C SER A 22 7.61 9.60 -46.41
N CYS A 23 6.51 9.10 -46.95
CA CYS A 23 5.33 8.75 -46.19
C CYS A 23 4.94 7.37 -46.65
N SER A 24 5.67 6.34 -46.23
CA SER A 24 4.98 5.11 -45.95
C SER A 24 4.04 5.46 -44.84
N ASP A 25 2.82 5.66 -45.19
CA ASP A 25 1.69 5.58 -44.30
C ASP A 25 1.75 4.16 -43.73
N ASP A 26 2.60 3.97 -42.71
CA ASP A 26 2.29 3.03 -41.65
C ASP A 26 1.08 3.65 -40.99
N SER A 27 -0.04 3.62 -41.69
CA SER A 27 -1.33 3.60 -41.05
C SER A 27 -1.31 2.33 -40.20
N HIS A 28 -0.69 2.43 -39.05
CA HIS A 28 -1.17 1.68 -37.91
C HIS A 28 -2.62 2.13 -37.78
N GLU A 29 -3.45 1.46 -38.59
CA GLU A 29 -4.88 1.52 -38.42
C GLU A 29 -5.04 1.24 -36.94
N TYR A 30 -5.35 2.29 -36.16
CA TYR A 30 -5.63 2.16 -34.75
C TYR A 30 -6.84 1.24 -34.71
N GLU A 31 -6.58 -0.05 -34.58
CA GLU A 31 -7.61 -0.99 -34.23
C GLU A 31 -8.02 -0.57 -32.82
N PRO A 32 -9.19 0.03 -32.66
CA PRO A 32 -9.70 0.31 -31.31
C PRO A 32 -9.66 -1.03 -30.60
N ALA A 33 -8.98 -1.07 -29.46
CA ALA A 33 -8.87 -2.27 -28.65
C ALA A 33 -10.26 -2.90 -28.61
N SER A 34 -10.36 -4.15 -29.06
CA SER A 34 -11.63 -4.87 -29.03
C SER A 34 -12.24 -4.71 -27.65
N PRO A 35 -13.54 -4.36 -27.51
CA PRO A 35 -14.12 -4.20 -26.20
C PRO A 35 -13.76 -5.43 -25.39
N GLU A 36 -13.06 -5.24 -24.26
CA GLU A 36 -12.60 -6.33 -23.44
C GLU A 36 -13.79 -7.27 -23.17
N SER A 37 -13.59 -8.55 -23.46
CA SER A 37 -14.57 -9.58 -23.15
C SER A 37 -14.51 -9.94 -21.67
N GLY A 38 -15.60 -10.43 -21.10
CA GLY A 38 -15.65 -10.83 -19.70
C GLY A 38 -16.02 -9.70 -18.74
N ASP A 39 -15.86 -9.95 -17.45
CA ASP A 39 -16.36 -9.08 -16.37
C ASP A 39 -15.52 -7.84 -16.13
N GLN A 40 -14.27 -7.82 -16.63
CA GLN A 40 -13.32 -6.74 -16.44
C GLN A 40 -13.09 -6.43 -14.94
N VAL A 41 -12.61 -7.43 -14.24
CA VAL A 41 -12.37 -7.39 -12.79
C VAL A 41 -11.02 -6.74 -12.48
N TYR A 42 -10.97 -6.00 -11.39
CA TYR A 42 -9.77 -5.28 -10.97
C TYR A 42 -9.77 -4.95 -9.48
N PHE A 43 -8.58 -4.64 -8.94
CA PHE A 43 -8.45 -3.92 -7.69
C PHE A 43 -8.30 -2.43 -8.00
N SER A 44 -8.98 -1.59 -7.23
CA SER A 44 -8.81 -0.14 -7.33
C SER A 44 -7.44 0.28 -6.77
N THR A 45 -6.83 1.28 -7.38
CA THR A 45 -5.61 1.92 -6.85
C THR A 45 -5.85 2.63 -5.51
N GLU A 46 -7.11 2.89 -5.18
CA GLU A 46 -7.54 3.48 -3.89
C GLU A 46 -7.83 2.42 -2.83
N THR A 47 -7.80 1.12 -3.18
CA THR A 47 -7.99 0.05 -2.22
C THR A 47 -6.90 0.10 -1.15
N ALA A 48 -7.31 0.08 0.12
CA ALA A 48 -6.37 0.09 1.24
C ALA A 48 -5.38 -1.08 1.14
N THR A 49 -4.13 -0.83 1.49
CA THR A 49 -3.09 -1.85 1.53
C THR A 49 -2.77 -2.34 2.95
N ASN A 50 -3.39 -1.73 3.97
CA ASN A 50 -3.24 -2.14 5.36
C ASN A 50 -4.61 -2.40 5.97
N TYR A 51 -4.79 -3.59 6.51
CA TYR A 51 -6.03 -4.03 7.14
C TYR A 51 -5.77 -4.46 8.59
N ILE A 52 -6.67 -4.07 9.46
CA ILE A 52 -6.67 -4.46 10.87
C ILE A 52 -7.68 -5.58 11.05
N ALA A 53 -7.19 -6.75 11.42
CA ALA A 53 -8.00 -7.86 11.89
C ALA A 53 -8.25 -7.71 13.40
N LYS A 54 -9.27 -8.39 13.92
CA LYS A 54 -9.64 -8.31 15.33
C LYS A 54 -9.59 -9.68 16.00
N ALA A 55 -9.18 -9.73 17.25
CA ALA A 55 -9.05 -10.99 17.98
C ALA A 55 -10.38 -11.76 18.16
N ASN A 56 -11.52 -11.06 18.14
CA ASN A 56 -12.85 -11.63 18.29
C ASN A 56 -13.60 -11.85 16.96
N GLU A 57 -12.93 -11.67 15.84
CA GLU A 57 -13.44 -11.93 14.50
C GLU A 57 -12.62 -13.05 13.86
N SER A 58 -13.12 -13.63 12.77
CA SER A 58 -12.46 -14.72 12.04
C SER A 58 -12.22 -14.38 10.56
N LYS A 59 -12.54 -13.16 10.14
CA LYS A 59 -12.37 -12.72 8.76
C LYS A 59 -12.09 -11.24 8.60
N VAL A 60 -11.40 -10.92 7.50
CA VAL A 60 -11.19 -9.55 7.00
C VAL A 60 -11.64 -9.52 5.54
N SER A 61 -12.46 -8.54 5.19
CA SER A 61 -13.02 -8.40 3.83
C SER A 61 -12.23 -7.34 3.05
N ILE A 62 -11.80 -7.70 1.84
CA ILE A 62 -11.04 -6.83 0.93
C ILE A 62 -11.87 -6.63 -0.33
N PRO A 63 -12.19 -5.38 -0.73
CA PRO A 63 -13.04 -5.14 -1.88
C PRO A 63 -12.31 -5.45 -3.19
N ILE A 64 -13.08 -5.98 -4.15
CA ILE A 64 -12.69 -6.22 -5.53
C ILE A 64 -13.82 -5.74 -6.43
N TYR A 65 -13.49 -5.21 -7.58
CA TYR A 65 -14.42 -4.51 -8.45
C TYR A 65 -14.50 -5.13 -9.83
N ARG A 66 -15.62 -4.90 -10.53
CA ARG A 66 -15.77 -5.20 -11.97
C ARG A 66 -16.46 -4.07 -12.69
N ILE A 67 -16.21 -3.95 -14.00
CA ILE A 67 -16.84 -2.94 -14.85
C ILE A 67 -18.19 -3.43 -15.38
N LYS A 68 -18.25 -4.68 -15.90
CA LYS A 68 -19.48 -5.26 -16.44
C LYS A 68 -20.22 -6.03 -15.35
N ALA A 69 -21.47 -5.68 -15.13
CA ALA A 69 -22.29 -6.22 -14.05
C ALA A 69 -23.62 -6.80 -14.52
N ASP A 70 -23.79 -7.07 -15.84
CA ASP A 70 -25.06 -7.48 -16.43
C ASP A 70 -25.57 -8.82 -15.88
N ALA A 71 -24.67 -9.74 -15.59
CA ALA A 71 -24.98 -11.07 -15.07
C ALA A 71 -24.21 -11.37 -13.78
N ALA A 72 -24.66 -12.35 -13.04
CA ALA A 72 -23.88 -12.95 -11.96
C ALA A 72 -22.67 -13.69 -12.53
N SER A 73 -21.53 -13.62 -11.82
CA SER A 73 -20.31 -14.30 -12.26
C SER A 73 -19.48 -14.81 -11.09
N SER A 74 -18.60 -15.76 -11.38
CA SER A 74 -17.64 -16.32 -10.43
C SER A 74 -16.25 -16.20 -11.03
N VAL A 75 -15.39 -15.45 -10.37
CA VAL A 75 -14.06 -15.06 -10.86
C VAL A 75 -13.00 -15.80 -10.08
N PRO A 76 -12.09 -16.55 -10.73
CA PRO A 76 -11.00 -17.23 -10.05
C PRO A 76 -9.98 -16.23 -9.50
N ILE A 77 -9.60 -16.40 -8.24
CA ILE A 77 -8.58 -15.61 -7.57
C ILE A 77 -7.56 -16.52 -6.89
N THR A 78 -6.38 -15.96 -6.66
CA THR A 78 -5.35 -16.61 -5.87
C THR A 78 -5.03 -15.73 -4.67
N VAL A 79 -4.96 -16.35 -3.49
CA VAL A 79 -4.55 -15.73 -2.23
C VAL A 79 -3.28 -16.41 -1.76
N THR A 80 -2.20 -15.65 -1.64
CA THR A 80 -0.90 -16.16 -1.20
C THR A 80 -0.46 -15.44 0.07
N ASP A 81 -0.39 -16.17 1.18
CA ASP A 81 0.21 -15.72 2.44
C ASP A 81 1.40 -16.63 2.77
N GLU A 82 2.62 -16.09 2.72
CA GLU A 82 3.84 -16.85 3.00
C GLU A 82 3.90 -17.40 4.44
N LYS A 83 3.27 -16.72 5.38
CA LYS A 83 3.18 -17.17 6.77
C LYS A 83 2.08 -18.21 6.99
N GLY A 84 1.12 -18.30 6.07
CA GLY A 84 -0.03 -19.18 6.18
C GLY A 84 -0.97 -18.87 7.36
N ASN A 85 -0.97 -17.62 7.84
CA ASN A 85 -1.83 -17.15 8.92
C ASN A 85 -3.25 -16.87 8.44
N PHE A 86 -3.38 -16.48 7.16
CA PHE A 86 -4.64 -16.13 6.52
C PHE A 86 -4.88 -17.03 5.32
N SER A 87 -6.14 -17.36 5.08
CA SER A 87 -6.58 -18.12 3.91
C SER A 87 -7.72 -17.37 3.23
N GLY A 88 -7.82 -17.48 1.93
CA GLY A 88 -8.91 -16.86 1.16
C GLY A 88 -9.62 -17.86 0.27
N PRO A 89 -10.74 -17.45 -0.34
CA PRO A 89 -11.45 -18.26 -1.32
C PRO A 89 -10.64 -18.40 -2.60
N SER A 90 -10.90 -19.46 -3.36
CA SER A 90 -10.34 -19.64 -4.72
C SER A 90 -11.14 -18.89 -5.80
N THR A 91 -12.32 -18.40 -5.47
CA THR A 91 -13.22 -17.65 -6.36
C THR A 91 -13.94 -16.55 -5.61
N VAL A 92 -14.23 -15.45 -6.30
CA VAL A 92 -15.12 -14.38 -5.82
C VAL A 92 -16.39 -14.39 -6.69
N ASN A 93 -17.54 -14.30 -6.03
CA ASN A 93 -18.83 -14.25 -6.69
C ASN A 93 -19.35 -12.82 -6.73
N PHE A 94 -19.74 -12.38 -7.90
CA PHE A 94 -20.45 -11.13 -8.13
C PHE A 94 -21.92 -11.41 -8.46
N ASP A 95 -22.82 -10.79 -7.73
CA ASP A 95 -24.25 -10.82 -8.05
C ASP A 95 -24.56 -9.98 -9.28
N ALA A 96 -25.62 -10.34 -10.01
CA ALA A 96 -26.11 -9.55 -11.14
C ALA A 96 -26.41 -8.10 -10.72
N GLY A 97 -25.94 -7.13 -11.49
CA GLY A 97 -26.07 -5.71 -11.20
C GLY A 97 -25.11 -5.17 -10.14
N LYS A 98 -24.23 -5.99 -9.55
CA LYS A 98 -23.23 -5.54 -8.58
C LYS A 98 -21.86 -5.38 -9.24
N THR A 99 -21.26 -4.22 -9.02
CA THR A 99 -19.90 -3.89 -9.50
C THR A 99 -18.82 -4.13 -8.45
N GLU A 100 -19.21 -4.50 -7.24
CA GLU A 100 -18.30 -4.74 -6.11
C GLU A 100 -18.63 -6.08 -5.46
N ALA A 101 -17.59 -6.77 -5.03
CA ALA A 101 -17.65 -7.96 -4.20
C ALA A 101 -16.51 -7.91 -3.17
N ASN A 102 -16.45 -8.89 -2.27
CA ASN A 102 -15.43 -8.97 -1.24
C ASN A 102 -14.67 -10.29 -1.31
N ILE A 103 -13.37 -10.21 -1.12
CA ILE A 103 -12.49 -11.33 -0.81
C ILE A 103 -12.43 -11.43 0.71
N ASP A 104 -13.07 -12.45 1.29
CA ASP A 104 -13.05 -12.70 2.72
C ASP A 104 -11.80 -13.53 3.08
N LEU A 105 -10.79 -12.89 3.64
CA LEU A 105 -9.64 -13.57 4.23
C LEU A 105 -10.02 -14.10 5.60
N THR A 106 -9.95 -15.40 5.79
CA THR A 106 -10.24 -16.07 7.07
C THR A 106 -8.96 -16.32 7.86
N TYR A 107 -9.06 -16.26 9.18
CA TYR A 107 -7.95 -16.51 10.10
C TYR A 107 -8.45 -17.08 11.43
N ASP A 108 -7.50 -17.66 12.15
CA ASP A 108 -7.69 -18.11 13.53
C ASP A 108 -6.77 -17.29 14.43
N PHE A 109 -7.33 -16.60 15.42
CA PHE A 109 -6.57 -15.76 16.34
C PHE A 109 -5.51 -16.55 17.10
N GLU A 110 -5.81 -17.79 17.54
CA GLU A 110 -4.87 -18.63 18.27
C GLU A 110 -3.60 -18.95 17.46
N LYS A 111 -3.75 -18.99 16.12
CA LYS A 111 -2.66 -19.21 15.20
C LYS A 111 -1.90 -17.93 14.84
N VAL A 112 -2.63 -16.84 14.61
CA VAL A 112 -2.04 -15.56 14.19
C VAL A 112 -1.37 -14.85 15.36
N GLY A 113 -2.09 -14.69 16.48
CA GLY A 113 -1.66 -13.89 17.62
C GLY A 113 -1.63 -12.39 17.37
N TYR A 114 -1.25 -11.64 18.41
CA TYR A 114 -1.08 -10.19 18.30
C TYR A 114 0.24 -9.79 17.65
N ASP A 115 0.23 -8.64 16.96
CA ASP A 115 1.37 -7.97 16.33
C ASP A 115 2.13 -8.83 15.28
N ASN A 116 1.53 -9.94 14.86
CA ASN A 116 2.06 -10.81 13.82
C ASN A 116 1.39 -10.49 12.47
N TYR A 117 1.96 -9.56 11.74
CA TYR A 117 1.44 -9.10 10.45
C TYR A 117 1.90 -10.02 9.32
N SER A 118 0.96 -10.41 8.45
CA SER A 118 1.21 -11.10 7.18
C SER A 118 1.16 -10.12 6.01
N THR A 119 2.00 -10.37 5.02
CA THR A 119 1.92 -9.75 3.70
C THR A 119 1.26 -10.74 2.76
N ILE A 120 0.12 -10.38 2.22
CA ILE A 120 -0.75 -11.26 1.43
C ILE A 120 -0.84 -10.72 0.02
N LEU A 121 -0.57 -11.55 -0.97
CA LEU A 121 -0.77 -11.25 -2.38
C LEU A 121 -2.12 -11.81 -2.82
N LEU A 122 -2.96 -10.94 -3.33
CA LEU A 122 -4.22 -11.24 -3.98
C LEU A 122 -4.05 -11.08 -5.49
N SER A 123 -4.42 -12.08 -6.28
CA SER A 123 -4.27 -12.06 -7.73
C SER A 123 -5.55 -12.54 -8.41
N ILE A 124 -5.95 -11.87 -9.48
CA ILE A 124 -6.95 -12.37 -10.42
C ILE A 124 -6.22 -13.39 -11.30
N ALA A 125 -6.55 -14.68 -11.10
CA ALA A 125 -5.73 -15.78 -11.62
C ALA A 125 -5.77 -15.92 -13.14
N ASP A 126 -6.88 -15.52 -13.79
CA ASP A 126 -7.08 -15.67 -15.23
C ASP A 126 -7.16 -14.27 -15.90
N PRO A 127 -6.25 -13.96 -16.84
CA PRO A 127 -6.26 -12.70 -17.59
C PRO A 127 -7.56 -12.43 -18.35
N ALA A 128 -8.35 -13.47 -18.69
CA ALA A 128 -9.63 -13.30 -19.36
C ALA A 128 -10.67 -12.52 -18.53
N TYR A 129 -10.46 -12.43 -17.22
CA TYR A 129 -11.33 -11.66 -16.32
C TYR A 129 -10.79 -10.27 -16.00
N THR A 130 -9.53 -9.96 -16.34
CA THR A 130 -8.89 -8.70 -15.97
C THR A 130 -9.28 -7.54 -16.90
N THR A 131 -8.95 -6.32 -16.50
CA THR A 131 -9.06 -5.13 -17.32
C THR A 131 -7.75 -4.35 -17.33
N VAL A 132 -7.49 -3.60 -18.42
CA VAL A 132 -6.35 -2.67 -18.51
C VAL A 132 -6.54 -1.40 -17.66
N TYR A 133 -7.75 -1.15 -17.18
CA TYR A 133 -8.10 0.07 -16.42
C TYR A 133 -7.87 -0.06 -14.90
N GLY A 134 -7.38 -1.19 -14.43
CA GLY A 134 -7.11 -1.43 -13.01
C GLY A 134 -5.96 -2.40 -12.79
N ILE A 135 -5.68 -2.71 -11.55
CA ILE A 135 -4.61 -3.66 -11.19
C ILE A 135 -5.18 -5.06 -10.99
N SER A 136 -4.47 -6.07 -11.50
CA SER A 136 -4.84 -7.48 -11.36
C SER A 136 -4.23 -8.14 -10.12
N ASN A 137 -3.27 -7.48 -9.47
CA ASN A 137 -2.58 -7.97 -8.28
C ASN A 137 -2.57 -6.90 -7.21
N LEU A 138 -2.96 -7.24 -5.99
CA LEU A 138 -2.96 -6.36 -4.84
C LEU A 138 -2.18 -7.01 -3.70
N THR A 139 -1.18 -6.33 -3.18
CA THR A 139 -0.47 -6.75 -1.96
C THR A 139 -1.04 -5.99 -0.77
N VAL A 140 -1.50 -6.73 0.24
CA VAL A 140 -2.04 -6.17 1.47
C VAL A 140 -1.26 -6.66 2.68
N LYS A 141 -1.17 -5.82 3.70
CA LYS A 141 -0.64 -6.17 5.01
C LYS A 141 -1.80 -6.33 5.98
N VAL A 142 -1.92 -7.50 6.60
CA VAL A 142 -3.02 -7.81 7.52
C VAL A 142 -2.43 -8.32 8.84
N GLY A 143 -2.98 -7.89 9.97
CA GLY A 143 -2.58 -8.37 11.29
C GLY A 143 -3.51 -7.88 12.38
N ILE A 144 -3.33 -8.42 13.57
CA ILE A 144 -4.12 -8.10 14.75
C ILE A 144 -3.21 -7.29 15.70
N PRO A 145 -3.41 -5.98 15.82
CA PRO A 145 -2.64 -5.19 16.77
C PRO A 145 -2.97 -5.61 18.20
N ALA A 146 -1.96 -5.68 19.05
CA ALA A 146 -2.19 -5.89 20.46
C ALA A 146 -2.98 -4.72 21.07
N PRO A 147 -3.92 -4.99 21.97
CA PRO A 147 -4.59 -3.93 22.71
C PRO A 147 -3.61 -3.23 23.67
N TRP A 148 -4.02 -2.05 24.12
CA TRP A 148 -3.24 -1.22 25.02
C TRP A 148 -4.09 -0.78 26.19
N THR A 149 -3.64 -1.07 27.40
CA THR A 149 -4.32 -0.65 28.62
C THR A 149 -3.76 0.68 29.10
N SER A 150 -4.67 1.63 29.37
CA SER A 150 -4.31 2.92 29.94
C SER A 150 -3.82 2.76 31.37
N LEU A 151 -2.67 3.33 31.70
CA LEU A 151 -2.13 3.45 33.05
C LEU A 151 -2.43 4.81 33.68
N GLY A 152 -3.19 5.65 32.96
CA GLY A 152 -3.45 7.04 33.33
C GLY A 152 -2.42 8.01 32.78
N ASN A 153 -2.42 9.22 33.31
CA ASN A 153 -1.53 10.28 32.83
C ASN A 153 -0.18 10.24 33.54
N GLY A 154 0.86 10.33 32.76
CA GLY A 154 2.24 10.44 33.22
C GLY A 154 2.88 11.75 32.81
N THR A 155 3.99 12.11 33.45
CA THR A 155 4.78 13.27 33.05
C THR A 155 5.83 12.87 32.04
N PHE A 156 5.75 13.45 30.83
CA PHE A 156 6.72 13.28 29.77
C PHE A 156 7.55 14.55 29.62
N LYS A 157 8.88 14.45 29.80
CA LYS A 157 9.80 15.56 29.60
C LYS A 157 10.55 15.38 28.29
N GLU A 158 10.31 16.29 27.38
CA GLU A 158 11.01 16.38 26.12
C GLU A 158 12.24 17.28 26.31
N THR A 159 13.44 16.71 26.13
CA THR A 159 14.68 17.45 26.37
C THR A 159 15.37 17.90 25.06
N TRP A 160 14.85 17.48 23.95
CA TRP A 160 15.52 17.61 22.65
C TRP A 160 15.20 18.90 21.92
N TRP A 161 13.97 19.38 22.06
CA TRP A 161 13.48 20.50 21.27
C TRP A 161 13.14 21.74 22.10
N SER A 162 12.36 21.56 23.12
CA SER A 162 11.86 22.68 23.92
C SER A 162 12.23 22.59 25.38
N GLY A 163 12.67 21.44 25.85
CA GLY A 163 12.84 21.16 27.28
C GLY A 163 11.52 21.17 28.07
N ALA A 164 10.39 21.16 27.35
CA ALA A 164 9.08 21.24 27.95
C ALA A 164 8.67 19.95 28.63
N THR A 165 7.78 20.07 29.60
CA THR A 165 7.18 18.95 30.33
C THR A 165 5.70 18.90 29.99
N TYR A 166 5.22 17.73 29.60
CA TYR A 166 3.83 17.48 29.21
C TYR A 166 3.22 16.43 30.11
N THR A 167 1.92 16.57 30.37
CA THR A 167 1.13 15.51 30.98
C THR A 167 0.39 14.78 29.88
N LYS A 168 0.73 13.52 29.67
CA LYS A 168 0.23 12.69 28.58
C LYS A 168 -0.21 11.33 29.09
N GLU A 169 -1.18 10.73 28.39
CA GLU A 169 -1.61 9.38 28.66
C GLU A 169 -0.48 8.39 28.40
N VAL A 170 -0.26 7.47 29.33
CA VAL A 170 0.68 6.35 29.21
C VAL A 170 -0.13 5.07 29.12
N GLN A 171 0.20 4.23 28.15
CA GLN A 171 -0.43 2.95 27.94
C GLN A 171 0.60 1.82 27.98
N GLN A 172 0.19 0.66 28.46
CA GLN A 172 0.97 -0.58 28.44
C GLN A 172 0.40 -1.51 27.38
N ASN A 173 1.28 -2.17 26.63
CA ASN A 173 0.88 -3.19 25.68
C ASN A 173 0.41 -4.46 26.41
N ASP A 174 -0.79 -4.95 26.10
CA ASP A 174 -1.37 -6.09 26.78
C ASP A 174 -0.70 -7.42 26.41
N ASN A 175 -0.03 -7.47 25.26
CA ASN A 175 0.74 -8.64 24.79
C ASN A 175 2.19 -8.64 25.29
N ASP A 176 2.74 -7.48 25.63
CA ASP A 176 4.10 -7.33 26.16
C ASP A 176 4.13 -6.33 27.31
N SER A 177 4.04 -6.83 28.53
CA SER A 177 4.01 -6.02 29.74
C SER A 177 5.26 -5.14 29.99
N GLN A 178 6.27 -5.26 29.17
CA GLN A 178 7.46 -4.41 29.22
C GLN A 178 7.41 -3.27 28.20
N THR A 179 6.44 -3.30 27.28
CA THR A 179 6.29 -2.29 26.23
C THR A 179 5.20 -1.28 26.58
N TYR A 180 5.56 -0.03 26.50
CA TYR A 180 4.74 1.12 26.86
C TYR A 180 4.70 2.12 25.73
N ARG A 181 3.67 2.97 25.71
CA ARG A 181 3.63 4.13 24.81
C ARG A 181 3.07 5.37 25.51
N VAL A 182 3.56 6.53 25.12
CA VAL A 182 2.95 7.82 25.42
C VAL A 182 2.10 8.20 24.23
N VAL A 183 0.83 8.50 24.50
CA VAL A 183 -0.14 8.86 23.46
C VAL A 183 0.05 10.33 23.10
N ASP A 184 0.14 10.62 21.83
CA ASP A 184 0.18 11.97 21.29
C ASP A 184 1.16 12.92 22.03
N PRO A 185 2.44 12.55 22.11
CA PRO A 185 3.41 13.24 22.96
C PRO A 185 3.63 14.70 22.55
N PHE A 186 3.23 15.10 21.35
CA PHE A 186 3.52 16.41 20.76
C PHE A 186 2.31 17.24 20.35
N SER A 187 1.07 16.83 20.69
CA SER A 187 -0.17 17.48 20.24
C SER A 187 -0.31 18.95 20.63
N ASP A 188 0.36 19.37 21.69
CA ASP A 188 0.21 20.76 22.20
C ASP A 188 0.99 21.79 21.37
N LYS A 189 1.68 21.38 20.31
CA LYS A 189 2.57 22.25 19.52
C LYS A 189 2.00 22.68 18.15
N GLY A 190 0.69 22.51 17.91
CA GLY A 190 -0.06 23.22 16.85
C GLY A 190 0.39 23.04 15.39
N ASN A 191 1.49 22.34 15.10
CA ASN A 191 2.06 22.23 13.75
C ASN A 191 2.66 20.85 13.44
N TYR A 192 2.38 19.83 14.24
CA TYR A 192 2.88 18.49 14.00
C TYR A 192 1.75 17.54 13.66
N VAL A 193 1.84 17.04 12.44
CA VAL A 193 1.13 15.91 11.82
C VAL A 193 -0.19 15.51 12.49
N ASP A 194 -1.28 15.75 11.80
CA ASP A 194 -2.59 15.17 12.09
C ASP A 194 -2.49 13.63 12.06
N GLY A 195 -2.37 13.01 13.20
CA GLY A 195 -2.34 11.56 13.35
C GLY A 195 -2.04 11.18 14.78
N ALA A 196 -2.64 10.11 15.27
CA ALA A 196 -2.34 9.53 16.57
C ALA A 196 -0.89 9.04 16.57
N GLU A 197 0.01 9.88 16.99
CA GLU A 197 1.41 9.55 17.14
C GLU A 197 1.65 8.96 18.53
N TYR A 198 2.54 7.98 18.59
CA TYR A 198 2.93 7.35 19.82
C TYR A 198 4.45 7.42 19.95
N PHE A 199 4.90 7.70 21.16
CA PHE A 199 6.27 7.41 21.54
C PHE A 199 6.27 6.07 22.27
N GLN A 200 6.73 5.02 21.61
CA GLN A 200 6.79 3.67 22.18
C GLN A 200 8.18 3.36 22.71
N PHE A 201 8.25 2.77 23.91
CA PHE A 201 9.49 2.37 24.55
C PHE A 201 9.31 1.06 25.33
N ARG A 202 10.42 0.41 25.63
CA ARG A 202 10.45 -0.81 26.41
C ARG A 202 11.23 -0.62 27.69
N ILE A 203 10.68 -1.08 28.82
CA ILE A 203 11.33 -1.07 30.11
C ILE A 203 11.87 -2.48 30.38
N TYR A 204 13.17 -2.60 30.57
CA TYR A 204 13.79 -3.84 30.98
C TYR A 204 13.89 -3.86 32.51
N LYS A 205 13.46 -4.97 33.15
CA LYS A 205 13.62 -5.11 34.62
C LYS A 205 15.11 -5.03 34.97
N ALA A 206 15.43 -4.23 35.94
CA ALA A 206 16.78 -4.17 36.53
C ALA A 206 17.15 -5.56 37.05
N GLY A 207 18.25 -6.13 36.62
CA GLY A 207 18.72 -7.47 36.99
C GLY A 207 19.29 -8.30 35.84
N HIS A 208 19.07 -7.91 34.59
CA HIS A 208 19.89 -8.43 33.49
C HIS A 208 21.19 -7.64 33.47
N ALA A 209 22.28 -8.27 33.89
CA ALA A 209 23.63 -7.73 33.77
C ALA A 209 23.84 -7.30 32.28
N GLY A 210 23.93 -6.01 32.01
CA GLY A 210 24.03 -5.47 30.65
C GLY A 210 22.90 -4.56 30.21
N ALA A 211 21.87 -4.34 31.01
CA ALA A 211 20.80 -3.38 30.72
C ALA A 211 21.04 -1.97 31.25
N GLU A 212 22.24 -1.45 31.07
CA GLU A 212 22.33 -0.03 30.71
C GLU A 212 21.69 0.03 29.33
N LEU A 213 20.51 0.66 29.23
CA LEU A 213 19.98 1.05 27.92
C LEU A 213 21.11 1.83 27.26
N PRO A 214 21.72 1.32 26.19
CA PRO A 214 22.69 2.12 25.48
C PRO A 214 21.90 3.35 25.06
N LEU A 215 22.27 4.51 25.54
CA LEU A 215 21.81 5.82 25.06
C LEU A 215 21.80 5.83 23.51
N ASP A 216 22.62 5.01 22.91
CA ASP A 216 22.72 4.69 21.48
C ASP A 216 21.44 4.09 20.85
N ILE A 217 20.67 3.27 21.55
CA ILE A 217 19.40 2.74 20.99
C ILE A 217 18.30 3.79 21.02
N LEU A 218 18.22 4.59 22.08
CA LEU A 218 17.35 5.75 22.14
C LEU A 218 17.77 6.79 21.08
N GLU A 219 19.04 7.10 20.95
CA GLU A 219 19.56 8.00 19.93
C GLU A 219 19.42 7.48 18.50
N ARG A 220 19.56 6.16 18.26
CA ARG A 220 19.36 5.58 16.92
C ARG A 220 17.90 5.61 16.50
N ARG A 221 16.96 5.32 17.39
CA ARG A 221 15.53 5.42 17.10
C ARG A 221 15.09 6.88 16.93
N LEU A 222 15.62 7.78 17.73
CA LEU A 222 15.42 9.22 17.59
C LEU A 222 16.06 9.80 16.32
N ARG A 223 17.21 9.27 15.85
CA ARG A 223 17.80 9.66 14.55
C ARG A 223 17.00 9.20 13.35
N VAL A 224 16.35 8.04 13.41
CA VAL A 224 15.43 7.58 12.37
C VAL A 224 14.22 8.51 12.31
N PHE A 225 13.71 8.92 13.45
CA PHE A 225 12.61 9.88 13.57
C PHE A 225 12.98 11.25 12.99
N HIS A 226 14.17 11.75 13.31
CA HIS A 226 14.70 13.00 12.76
C HIS A 226 14.88 12.95 11.23
N ARG A 227 15.27 11.79 10.69
CA ARG A 227 15.44 11.60 9.23
C ARG A 227 14.09 11.58 8.49
N ILE A 228 13.06 11.01 9.09
CA ILE A 228 11.68 11.02 8.55
C ILE A 228 11.13 12.45 8.54
N MET A 229 11.37 13.21 9.61
CA MET A 229 10.91 14.61 9.74
C MET A 229 11.62 15.56 8.76
N GLN A 230 12.85 15.31 8.39
CA GLN A 230 13.58 16.14 7.41
C GLN A 230 13.15 15.87 5.96
N HIS A 231 12.69 14.65 5.63
CA HIS A 231 12.23 14.30 4.28
C HIS A 231 10.78 14.74 4.01
N GLY A 232 9.99 15.00 5.05
CA GLY A 232 8.61 15.52 4.91
C GLY A 232 8.51 17.03 4.62
N ARG A 233 9.63 17.76 4.58
CA ARG A 233 9.66 19.22 4.30
C ARG A 233 9.94 19.60 2.84
N GLY A 234 9.95 18.62 1.94
CA GLY A 234 10.31 18.81 0.54
C GLY A 234 9.21 18.42 -0.45
N GLN A 235 7.97 18.79 -0.23
CA GLN A 235 6.95 18.86 -1.29
C GLN A 235 5.99 20.01 -1.00
#